data_343a5ea26d9b6d45300814703c9b9aaa
#
_entry.id   343a5ea26d9b6d45300814703c9b9aaa
#
_cell.length_a   1.000
_cell.length_b   1.000
_cell.length_c   1.000
_cell.angle_alpha   90.00
_cell.angle_beta   90.00
_cell.angle_gamma   90.00
#
_symmetry.space_group_name_H-M   'P 1'
#
loop_
_entity.id
_entity.type
_entity.pdbx_description
1 polymer ?
#
loop_
_entity_poly.entity_id
_entity_poly.type
_entity_poly.pdbx_seq_one_letter_code
_entity_poly.pdbx_strand_id
1 'polypeptide(L)'
;MAAIHITDIEAAINFWRAKKPSPDGIAAAPEIRALAEVYGLMVFGRALEVDERALSAPALEAWMRWYESTPDTPCIAICSTSQGDEVCKGCGRTFDEVQLWTEMGPFEKRQTWRRITQRADAWRFNRYAERAPETAIPPPPAEA
;
A
#
# COMPACT_ATOMS: atom_id res chain seq x y z
N MET A 1 16.79 4.70 3.09
CA MET A 1 15.96 4.20 4.20
C MET A 1 14.54 4.59 3.95
N ALA A 2 13.69 3.63 3.90
CA ALA A 2 12.30 3.89 3.60
C ALA A 2 11.57 4.38 4.86
N ALA A 3 10.70 5.35 4.67
CA ALA A 3 9.84 5.85 5.71
C ALA A 3 8.42 5.31 5.52
N ILE A 4 7.73 5.10 6.63
CA ILE A 4 6.34 4.67 6.62
C ILE A 4 5.47 5.91 6.67
N HIS A 5 4.56 6.03 5.71
CA HIS A 5 3.62 7.16 5.71
C HIS A 5 2.48 6.91 6.69
N ILE A 6 1.95 7.99 7.25
CA ILE A 6 0.88 7.92 8.25
C ILE A 6 -0.37 7.17 7.73
N THR A 7 -0.66 7.29 6.45
CA THR A 7 -1.81 6.57 5.85
C THR A 7 -1.63 5.06 5.90
N ASP A 8 -0.39 4.57 5.83
CA ASP A 8 -0.12 3.14 5.95
C ASP A 8 -0.24 2.68 7.41
N ILE A 9 0.10 3.53 8.36
CA ILE A 9 -0.15 3.24 9.78
C ILE A 9 -1.65 3.16 10.05
N GLU A 10 -2.42 4.12 9.51
CA GLU A 10 -3.89 4.11 9.63
C GLU A 10 -4.50 2.84 9.01
N ALA A 11 -4.02 2.46 7.84
CA ALA A 11 -4.52 1.25 7.16
C ALA A 11 -4.21 0.00 7.97
N ALA A 12 -3.03 -0.09 8.57
CA ALA A 12 -2.66 -1.22 9.42
C ALA A 12 -3.52 -1.26 10.68
N ILE A 13 -3.79 -0.13 11.30
CA ILE A 13 -4.70 -0.05 12.46
C ILE A 13 -6.09 -0.55 12.08
N ASN A 14 -6.63 -0.08 10.96
CA ASN A 14 -7.96 -0.50 10.50
C ASN A 14 -8.03 -1.99 10.19
N PHE A 15 -6.97 -2.55 9.61
CA PHE A 15 -6.86 -3.99 9.38
C PHE A 15 -6.98 -4.77 10.68
N TRP A 16 -6.23 -4.37 11.69
CA TRP A 16 -6.25 -5.08 12.98
C TRP A 16 -7.57 -4.88 13.74
N ARG A 17 -8.18 -3.70 13.61
CA ARG A 17 -9.51 -3.45 14.21
C ARG A 17 -10.57 -4.36 13.61
N ALA A 18 -10.50 -4.61 12.32
CA ALA A 18 -11.41 -5.54 11.66
C ALA A 18 -11.12 -7.00 12.03
N LYS A 19 -9.86 -7.35 12.18
CA LYS A 19 -9.43 -8.72 12.48
C LYS A 19 -9.59 -9.08 13.95
N LYS A 20 -9.33 -8.13 14.85
CA LYS A 20 -9.40 -8.34 16.30
C LYS A 20 -10.24 -7.22 16.94
N PRO A 21 -11.55 -7.22 16.71
CA PRO A 21 -12.41 -6.20 17.31
C PRO A 21 -12.43 -6.34 18.84
N SER A 22 -12.58 -5.21 19.52
CA SER A 22 -12.67 -5.20 20.96
C SER A 22 -13.98 -5.85 21.43
N PRO A 23 -13.92 -6.91 22.27
CA PRO A 23 -15.14 -7.57 22.73
C PRO A 23 -16.02 -6.68 23.63
N ASP A 24 -15.40 -5.79 24.39
CA ASP A 24 -16.09 -4.91 25.35
C ASP A 24 -16.16 -3.45 24.89
N GLY A 25 -15.62 -3.15 23.72
CA GLY A 25 -15.55 -1.79 23.20
C GLY A 25 -14.54 -0.89 23.90
N ILE A 26 -13.76 -1.40 24.84
CA ILE A 26 -12.84 -0.61 25.67
C ILE A 26 -11.39 -1.01 25.41
N ALA A 27 -11.08 -2.31 25.53
CA ALA A 27 -9.71 -2.80 25.41
C ALA A 27 -9.37 -3.07 23.95
N ALA A 28 -8.30 -2.47 23.45
CA ALA A 28 -7.78 -2.73 22.10
C ALA A 28 -6.78 -3.89 22.14
N ALA A 29 -6.71 -4.62 21.04
CA ALA A 29 -5.71 -5.68 20.88
C ALA A 29 -4.29 -5.12 20.97
N PRO A 30 -3.29 -5.93 21.37
CA PRO A 30 -1.90 -5.45 21.48
C PRO A 30 -1.36 -4.86 20.19
N GLU A 31 -1.71 -5.42 19.04
CA GLU A 31 -1.29 -4.91 17.73
C GLU A 31 -1.83 -3.50 17.49
N ILE A 32 -3.08 -3.28 17.84
CA ILE A 32 -3.72 -1.97 17.68
C ILE A 32 -3.06 -0.95 18.61
N ARG A 33 -2.81 -1.33 19.87
CA ARG A 33 -2.18 -0.41 20.83
C ARG A 33 -0.78 -0.01 20.39
N ALA A 34 0.00 -0.95 19.90
CA ALA A 34 1.37 -0.69 19.44
C ALA A 34 1.36 0.29 18.26
N LEU A 35 0.49 0.08 17.28
CA LEU A 35 0.37 0.97 16.13
C LEU A 35 -0.24 2.32 16.50
N ALA A 36 -1.20 2.35 17.40
CA ALA A 36 -1.83 3.58 17.86
C ALA A 36 -0.85 4.49 18.59
N GLU A 37 0.11 3.92 19.30
CA GLU A 37 1.17 4.69 19.95
C GLU A 37 2.01 5.44 18.91
N VAL A 38 2.42 4.75 17.85
CA VAL A 38 3.15 5.37 16.74
C VAL A 38 2.30 6.46 16.09
N TYR A 39 1.05 6.14 15.80
CA TYR A 39 0.12 7.07 15.16
C TYR A 39 -0.07 8.34 16.01
N GLY A 40 -0.27 8.17 17.30
CA GLY A 40 -0.44 9.29 18.22
C GLY A 40 0.78 10.21 18.27
N LEU A 41 1.98 9.63 18.28
CA LEU A 41 3.22 10.42 18.25
C LEU A 41 3.37 11.17 16.92
N MET A 42 2.98 10.56 15.80
CA MET A 42 3.02 11.21 14.51
C MET A 42 2.04 12.38 14.43
N VAL A 43 0.81 12.19 14.92
CA VAL A 43 -0.21 13.24 14.94
C VAL A 43 0.23 14.38 15.84
N PHE A 44 0.73 14.08 17.03
CA PHE A 44 1.21 15.08 17.97
C PHE A 44 2.34 15.91 17.39
N GLY A 45 3.32 15.24 16.74
CA GLY A 45 4.44 15.91 16.11
C GLY A 45 4.17 16.46 14.71
N ARG A 46 2.94 16.30 14.21
CA ARG A 46 2.55 16.68 12.84
C ARG A 46 3.45 16.04 11.79
N ALA A 47 3.90 14.82 12.03
CA ALA A 47 4.74 14.07 11.13
C ALA A 47 3.88 13.26 10.17
N LEU A 48 4.17 13.34 8.87
CA LEU A 48 3.49 12.53 7.85
C LEU A 48 4.19 11.21 7.62
N GLU A 49 5.45 11.09 8.02
CA GLU A 49 6.25 9.89 7.84
C GLU A 49 7.03 9.57 9.11
N VAL A 50 7.33 8.29 9.30
CA VAL A 50 8.14 7.82 10.40
C VAL A 50 9.16 6.82 9.86
N ASP A 51 10.38 6.87 10.39
CA ASP A 51 11.40 5.88 10.04
C ASP A 51 11.01 4.53 10.63
N GLU A 52 11.13 3.46 9.84
CA GLU A 52 10.83 2.11 10.28
C GLU A 52 11.56 1.71 11.56
N ARG A 53 12.78 2.24 11.74
CA ARG A 53 13.61 1.96 12.92
C ARG A 53 13.10 2.64 14.18
N ALA A 54 12.23 3.63 14.04
CA ALA A 54 11.63 4.29 15.20
C ALA A 54 10.43 3.50 15.76
N LEU A 55 9.95 2.49 15.06
CA LEU A 55 8.86 1.66 15.55
C LEU A 55 9.38 0.67 16.59
N SER A 56 8.55 0.41 17.60
CA SER A 56 8.79 -0.71 18.52
C SER A 56 8.68 -2.02 17.76
N ALA A 57 9.30 -3.08 18.28
CA ALA A 57 9.20 -4.39 17.65
C ALA A 57 7.75 -4.87 17.48
N PRO A 58 6.85 -4.72 18.47
CA PRO A 58 5.45 -5.08 18.28
C PRO A 58 4.75 -4.26 17.20
N ALA A 59 5.04 -2.95 17.10
CA ALA A 59 4.44 -2.11 16.08
C ALA A 59 4.93 -2.50 14.68
N LEU A 60 6.22 -2.76 14.54
CA LEU A 60 6.80 -3.18 13.27
C LEU A 60 6.21 -4.52 12.83
N GLU A 61 6.10 -5.48 13.73
CA GLU A 61 5.53 -6.79 13.43
C GLU A 61 4.06 -6.65 13.00
N ALA A 62 3.27 -5.84 13.71
CA ALA A 62 1.88 -5.62 13.38
C ALA A 62 1.74 -4.97 12.00
N TRP A 63 2.59 -4.00 11.68
CA TRP A 63 2.61 -3.36 10.37
C TRP A 63 2.99 -4.34 9.27
N MET A 64 3.99 -5.18 9.50
CA MET A 64 4.45 -6.17 8.52
C MET A 64 3.35 -7.18 8.21
N ARG A 65 2.61 -7.63 9.21
CA ARG A 65 1.49 -8.55 9.00
C ARG A 65 0.38 -7.93 8.17
N TRP A 66 0.09 -6.65 8.40
CA TRP A 66 -0.82 -5.91 7.54
C TRP A 66 -0.29 -5.86 6.11
N TYR A 67 0.98 -5.51 5.96
CA TYR A 67 1.61 -5.41 4.65
C TYR A 67 1.48 -6.74 3.87
N GLU A 68 1.74 -7.85 4.53
CA GLU A 68 1.64 -9.18 3.91
C GLU A 68 0.23 -9.53 3.45
N SER A 69 -0.78 -8.89 3.99
CA SER A 69 -2.17 -9.06 3.58
C SER A 69 -2.53 -8.25 2.33
N THR A 70 -1.67 -7.31 1.94
CA THR A 70 -1.93 -6.45 0.78
C THR A 70 -1.40 -7.10 -0.50
N PRO A 71 -1.92 -6.71 -1.68
CA PRO A 71 -1.34 -7.17 -2.93
C PRO A 71 0.12 -6.75 -3.04
N ASP A 72 0.99 -7.67 -3.45
CA ASP A 72 2.40 -7.37 -3.59
C ASP A 72 2.65 -6.38 -4.72
N THR A 73 2.05 -6.60 -5.88
CA THR A 73 2.32 -5.80 -7.06
C THR A 73 1.08 -5.11 -7.59
N PRO A 74 1.20 -3.85 -8.06
CA PRO A 74 0.09 -3.16 -8.72
C PRO A 74 -0.16 -3.63 -10.16
N CYS A 75 0.59 -4.59 -10.65
CA CYS A 75 0.47 -5.07 -12.03
C CYS A 75 -0.92 -5.63 -12.32
N ILE A 76 -1.48 -5.24 -13.48
CA ILE A 76 -2.75 -5.75 -13.98
C ILE A 76 -2.56 -6.64 -15.21
N ALA A 77 -1.35 -7.20 -15.38
CA ALA A 77 -0.95 -8.03 -16.52
C ALA A 77 -0.81 -7.26 -17.84
N ILE A 78 -0.80 -5.94 -17.78
CA ILE A 78 -0.51 -5.06 -18.92
C ILE A 78 0.72 -4.25 -18.55
N CYS A 79 1.84 -4.50 -19.25
CA CYS A 79 3.10 -3.85 -18.96
C CYS A 79 3.59 -3.08 -20.18
N SER A 80 3.30 -1.79 -20.23
CA SER A 80 3.70 -0.96 -21.36
C SER A 80 5.19 -0.59 -21.34
N THR A 81 5.87 -0.79 -20.20
CA THR A 81 7.31 -0.58 -20.14
C THR A 81 8.06 -1.59 -21.03
N SER A 82 7.47 -2.76 -21.27
CA SER A 82 8.03 -3.73 -22.22
C SER A 82 7.94 -3.24 -23.67
N GLN A 83 7.13 -2.23 -23.91
CA GLN A 83 6.98 -1.59 -25.22
C GLN A 83 7.79 -0.29 -25.34
N GLY A 84 8.58 0.04 -24.32
CA GLY A 84 9.46 1.20 -24.35
C GLY A 84 8.96 2.39 -23.55
N ASP A 85 7.82 2.31 -22.90
CA ASP A 85 7.32 3.41 -22.06
C ASP A 85 8.15 3.53 -20.78
N GLU A 86 8.44 4.75 -20.38
CA GLU A 86 9.16 5.02 -19.14
C GLU A 86 8.28 4.75 -17.90
N VAL A 87 6.97 4.93 -18.03
CA VAL A 87 5.99 4.68 -16.98
C VAL A 87 4.94 3.73 -17.50
N CYS A 88 4.67 2.67 -16.75
CA CYS A 88 3.68 1.69 -17.16
C CYS A 88 2.27 2.26 -17.14
N LYS A 89 1.59 2.24 -18.28
CA LYS A 89 0.20 2.72 -18.38
C LYS A 89 -0.77 1.87 -17.57
N GLY A 90 -0.44 0.59 -17.40
CA GLY A 90 -1.29 -0.33 -16.66
C GLY A 90 -1.30 -0.06 -15.16
N CYS A 91 -0.14 0.12 -14.55
CA CYS A 91 -0.03 0.21 -13.09
C CYS A 91 0.60 1.50 -12.57
N GLY A 92 1.27 2.27 -13.40
CA GLY A 92 1.88 3.55 -13.00
C GLY A 92 3.30 3.46 -12.48
N ARG A 93 3.89 2.26 -12.41
CA ARG A 93 5.29 2.13 -12.01
C ARG A 93 6.21 2.59 -13.13
N THR A 94 7.37 3.15 -12.75
CA THR A 94 8.42 3.44 -13.72
C THR A 94 9.05 2.14 -14.22
N PHE A 95 9.76 2.21 -15.34
CA PHE A 95 10.52 1.08 -15.85
C PHE A 95 11.47 0.50 -14.80
N ASP A 96 12.21 1.35 -14.09
CA ASP A 96 13.13 0.91 -13.04
C ASP A 96 12.40 0.22 -11.90
N GLU A 97 11.27 0.74 -11.48
CA GLU A 97 10.46 0.13 -10.42
C GLU A 97 9.94 -1.25 -10.84
N VAL A 98 9.55 -1.40 -12.09
CA VAL A 98 9.13 -2.70 -12.61
C VAL A 98 10.31 -3.69 -12.58
N GLN A 99 11.48 -3.25 -13.03
CA GLN A 99 12.67 -4.09 -13.08
C GLN A 99 13.17 -4.49 -11.69
N LEU A 100 13.14 -3.57 -10.75
CA LEU A 100 13.70 -3.76 -9.41
C LEU A 100 12.67 -4.23 -8.38
N TRP A 101 11.42 -4.45 -8.80
CA TRP A 101 10.33 -4.72 -7.85
C TRP A 101 10.63 -5.85 -6.87
N THR A 102 11.16 -6.96 -7.35
CA THR A 102 11.45 -8.11 -6.50
C THR A 102 12.59 -7.87 -5.52
N GLU A 103 13.42 -6.85 -5.78
CA GLU A 103 14.53 -6.49 -4.91
C GLU A 103 14.14 -5.39 -3.91
N MET A 104 13.00 -4.74 -4.11
CA MET A 104 12.52 -3.70 -3.23
C MET A 104 11.98 -4.29 -1.93
N GLY A 105 12.23 -3.61 -0.82
CA GLY A 105 11.64 -3.95 0.46
C GLY A 105 10.21 -3.45 0.60
N PRO A 106 9.49 -3.91 1.64
CA PRO A 106 8.08 -3.56 1.83
C PRO A 106 7.84 -2.05 1.96
N PHE A 107 8.74 -1.34 2.60
CA PHE A 107 8.59 0.11 2.80
C PHE A 107 8.72 0.87 1.48
N GLU A 108 9.68 0.48 0.65
CA GLU A 108 9.87 1.07 -0.67
C GLU A 108 8.69 0.76 -1.60
N LYS A 109 8.20 -0.47 -1.57
CA LYS A 109 7.02 -0.86 -2.34
C LYS A 109 5.80 -0.03 -1.94
N ARG A 110 5.61 0.21 -0.64
CA ARG A 110 4.50 1.04 -0.17
C ARG A 110 4.63 2.50 -0.61
N GLN A 111 5.84 3.03 -0.68
CA GLN A 111 6.05 4.38 -1.23
C GLN A 111 5.63 4.44 -2.70
N THR A 112 5.99 3.44 -3.48
CA THR A 112 5.55 3.35 -4.89
C THR A 112 4.04 3.24 -4.98
N TRP A 113 3.42 2.35 -4.20
CA TRP A 113 1.97 2.21 -4.16
C TRP A 113 1.27 3.53 -3.83
N ARG A 114 1.76 4.25 -2.85
CA ARG A 114 1.18 5.54 -2.46
C ARG A 114 1.26 6.54 -3.61
N ARG A 115 2.43 6.64 -4.25
CA ARG A 115 2.61 7.57 -5.35
C ARG A 115 1.66 7.28 -6.51
N ILE A 116 1.58 6.03 -6.96
CA ILE A 116 0.72 5.66 -8.07
C ILE A 116 -0.76 5.81 -7.72
N THR A 117 -1.12 5.56 -6.47
CA THR A 117 -2.51 5.73 -6.00
C THR A 117 -2.90 7.19 -5.95
N GLN A 118 -2.01 8.06 -5.49
CA GLN A 118 -2.27 9.50 -5.45
C GLN A 118 -2.42 10.09 -6.85
N ARG A 119 -1.62 9.65 -7.80
CA ARG A 119 -1.74 10.09 -9.19
C ARG A 119 -3.00 9.56 -9.84
N ALA A 120 -3.34 8.31 -9.57
CA ALA A 120 -4.56 7.64 -10.03
C ALA A 120 -4.78 7.73 -11.55
N ASP A 121 -3.71 7.88 -12.32
CA ASP A 121 -3.80 8.03 -13.77
C ASP A 121 -3.54 6.71 -14.53
N ALA A 122 -3.09 5.69 -13.85
CA ALA A 122 -2.91 4.37 -14.45
C ALA A 122 -4.24 3.65 -14.66
N TRP A 123 -4.26 2.74 -15.62
CA TRP A 123 -5.48 2.02 -15.98
C TRP A 123 -6.06 1.21 -14.83
N ARG A 124 -5.24 0.69 -13.92
CA ARG A 124 -5.73 -0.04 -12.75
C ARG A 124 -6.66 0.78 -11.85
N PHE A 125 -6.54 2.10 -11.89
CA PHE A 125 -7.33 3.01 -11.03
C PHE A 125 -8.56 3.54 -11.74
N ASN A 126 -8.84 3.08 -12.95
CA ASN A 126 -9.97 3.53 -13.71
C ASN A 126 -10.72 2.35 -14.33
N ARG A 127 -10.80 2.29 -15.63
CA ARG A 127 -11.64 1.34 -16.35
C ARG A 127 -11.37 -0.13 -16.03
N TYR A 128 -10.11 -0.53 -15.92
CA TYR A 128 -9.76 -1.92 -15.68
C TYR A 128 -10.01 -2.35 -14.25
N ALA A 129 -9.64 -1.48 -13.31
CA ALA A 129 -9.82 -1.78 -11.90
C ALA A 129 -11.29 -1.91 -11.52
N GLU A 130 -12.15 -1.10 -12.14
CA GLU A 130 -13.58 -1.11 -11.87
C GLU A 130 -14.30 -2.30 -12.51
N ARG A 131 -13.89 -2.68 -13.71
CA ARG A 131 -14.60 -3.70 -14.48
C ARG A 131 -14.10 -5.13 -14.25
N ALA A 132 -12.85 -5.29 -13.88
CA ALA A 132 -12.28 -6.62 -13.70
C ALA A 132 -13.07 -7.49 -12.71
N PRO A 133 -13.56 -6.97 -11.57
CA PRO A 133 -14.37 -7.77 -10.67
C PRO A 133 -15.71 -8.18 -11.24
N GLU A 134 -16.26 -7.39 -12.16
CA GLU A 134 -17.59 -7.64 -12.71
C GLU A 134 -17.58 -8.63 -13.87
N THR A 135 -16.55 -8.57 -14.68
CA THR A 135 -16.56 -9.29 -15.96
C THR A 135 -15.62 -10.49 -15.98
N ALA A 136 -14.75 -10.62 -14.98
CA ALA A 136 -13.67 -11.63 -14.95
C ALA A 136 -12.74 -11.56 -16.18
N ILE A 137 -13.11 -10.77 -17.18
CA ILE A 137 -12.30 -10.53 -18.36
C ILE A 137 -12.18 -9.02 -18.50
N PRO A 138 -10.98 -8.45 -18.33
CA PRO A 138 -10.83 -7.02 -18.51
C PRO A 138 -11.27 -6.66 -19.94
N PRO A 139 -12.03 -5.60 -20.11
CA PRO A 139 -12.39 -5.16 -21.44
C PRO A 139 -11.12 -4.81 -22.21
N PRO A 140 -11.16 -4.98 -23.51
CA PRO A 140 -10.04 -4.51 -24.32
C PRO A 140 -9.83 -3.03 -24.08
N PRO A 141 -8.58 -2.55 -24.25
CA PRO A 141 -8.34 -1.13 -24.17
C PRO A 141 -9.32 -0.42 -25.08
N ALA A 142 -9.80 0.71 -24.62
CA ALA A 142 -10.76 1.47 -25.39
C ALA A 142 -10.17 1.69 -26.78
N GLU A 143 -10.90 1.26 -27.76
CA GLU A 143 -10.55 1.56 -29.15
C GLU A 143 -10.47 3.07 -29.27
N ALA A 144 -9.40 3.50 -29.87
CA ALA A 144 -9.17 4.90 -30.10
C ALA A 144 -10.27 5.49 -30.97
#